data_dc14e506e69a31120388486aff1caac1
#
_entry.id   dc14e506e69a31120388486aff1caac1
#
_cell.length_a   1.000
_cell.length_b   1.000
_cell.length_c   1.000
_cell.angle_alpha   90.00
_cell.angle_beta   90.00
_cell.angle_gamma   90.00
#
_symmetry.space_group_name_H-M   'P 1'
#
loop_
_entity.id
_entity.type
_entity.pdbx_description
1 polymer ?
#
loop_
_entity_poly.entity_id
_entity_poly.type
_entity_poly.pdbx_seq_one_letter_code
_entity_poly.pdbx_strand_id
1 'polypeptide(L)'
;NPKNPSVTIYIPKELEGSRENAQKLIPIIEHTKLNEIVSSIDICFDPDDLNSLIDEDVDTLTQYYEFERMVDQCGGVRVGDNKEKSKWILRMEMDKESMLEKNITMDDINFAISNSFNDEISCVYSDYNSDKLVFRLRLKNLLSSAASRKKTLGAVNPLDQSDEIYLLKNFQDNLLNNIVLSGVKNIDKVILRKITDTVVKENGRYNKKESWVLDTVGTNLLEILSLDYIDVNRTVSNDIQEIYRTFGIEAARNAIFQELTEVIEFDSTYINYHHLSMLCD
;
A
#
# COMPACT_ATOMS: atom_id res chain seq x y z
N ASN A 1 12.54 19.15 -11.39
CA ASN A 1 11.40 18.40 -10.87
C ASN A 1 10.23 19.35 -10.65
N PRO A 2 9.01 19.01 -11.07
CA PRO A 2 7.82 19.80 -10.80
C PRO A 2 7.57 19.94 -9.30
N LYS A 3 6.96 21.07 -8.89
CA LYS A 3 6.60 21.27 -7.46
C LYS A 3 5.53 20.27 -7.00
N ASN A 4 4.61 19.94 -7.91
CA ASN A 4 3.53 18.96 -7.67
C ASN A 4 3.63 17.89 -8.76
N PRO A 5 4.41 16.82 -8.52
CA PRO A 5 4.50 15.72 -9.45
C PRO A 5 3.15 15.00 -9.54
N SER A 6 2.68 14.75 -10.76
CA SER A 6 1.40 14.10 -11.02
C SER A 6 1.45 13.27 -12.30
N VAL A 7 0.63 12.24 -12.34
CA VAL A 7 0.39 11.42 -13.53
C VAL A 7 -1.10 11.46 -13.85
N THR A 8 -1.45 11.78 -15.08
CA THR A 8 -2.83 11.66 -15.57
C THR A 8 -3.01 10.29 -16.20
N ILE A 9 -3.82 9.48 -15.56
CA ILE A 9 -4.07 8.10 -15.92
C ILE A 9 -5.39 8.02 -16.71
N TYR A 10 -5.30 7.48 -17.91
CA TYR A 10 -6.47 7.21 -18.74
C TYR A 10 -6.91 5.76 -18.60
N ILE A 11 -8.22 5.59 -18.45
CA ILE A 11 -8.86 4.29 -18.37
C ILE A 11 -9.15 3.78 -19.80
N PRO A 12 -9.16 2.46 -20.06
CA PRO A 12 -9.53 1.91 -21.36
C PRO A 12 -10.88 2.45 -21.85
N LYS A 13 -10.99 2.69 -23.16
CA LYS A 13 -12.15 3.32 -23.81
C LYS A 13 -13.49 2.65 -23.50
N GLU A 14 -13.46 1.38 -23.19
CA GLU A 14 -14.67 0.61 -22.85
C GLU A 14 -15.21 0.96 -21.46
N LEU A 15 -14.33 1.36 -20.53
CA LEU A 15 -14.65 1.60 -19.12
C LEU A 15 -14.68 3.09 -18.75
N GLU A 16 -14.14 3.99 -19.60
CA GLU A 16 -13.95 5.41 -19.30
C GLU A 16 -15.28 6.19 -19.10
N GLY A 17 -16.40 5.68 -19.62
CA GLY A 17 -17.72 6.31 -19.49
C GLY A 17 -18.38 6.13 -18.13
N SER A 18 -17.91 5.21 -17.29
CA SER A 18 -18.51 4.92 -15.99
C SER A 18 -17.65 5.45 -14.84
N ARG A 19 -18.27 6.31 -14.01
CA ARG A 19 -17.65 6.79 -12.78
C ARG A 19 -17.32 5.66 -11.81
N GLU A 20 -18.19 4.66 -11.71
CA GLU A 20 -18.02 3.54 -10.78
C GLU A 20 -16.80 2.70 -11.08
N ASN A 21 -16.52 2.46 -12.37
CA ASN A 21 -15.33 1.73 -12.79
C ASN A 21 -14.05 2.51 -12.47
N ALA A 22 -14.05 3.82 -12.69
CA ALA A 22 -12.95 4.68 -12.34
C ALA A 22 -12.71 4.71 -10.82
N GLN A 23 -13.78 4.74 -10.02
CA GLN A 23 -13.68 4.75 -8.56
C GLN A 23 -13.10 3.45 -7.99
N LYS A 24 -13.38 2.31 -8.61
CA LYS A 24 -12.81 1.00 -8.19
C LYS A 24 -11.30 0.92 -8.36
N LEU A 25 -10.71 1.72 -9.25
CA LEU A 25 -9.27 1.73 -9.49
C LEU A 25 -8.50 2.57 -8.46
N ILE A 26 -9.16 3.49 -7.77
CA ILE A 26 -8.52 4.37 -6.78
C ILE A 26 -7.78 3.57 -5.70
N PRO A 27 -8.40 2.63 -4.97
CA PRO A 27 -7.71 1.88 -3.91
C PRO A 27 -6.59 0.97 -4.43
N ILE A 28 -6.64 0.60 -5.73
CA ILE A 28 -5.58 -0.23 -6.35
C ILE A 28 -4.33 0.58 -6.63
N ILE A 29 -4.48 1.89 -6.90
CA ILE A 29 -3.38 2.78 -7.29
C ILE A 29 -2.80 3.53 -6.08
N GLU A 30 -3.63 3.93 -5.11
CA GLU A 30 -3.19 4.64 -3.91
C GLU A 30 -2.25 3.80 -3.04
N HIS A 31 -1.08 4.36 -2.76
CA HIS A 31 -0.10 3.71 -1.90
C HIS A 31 -0.57 3.73 -0.45
N THR A 32 -0.87 2.55 0.08
CA THR A 32 -1.35 2.40 1.45
C THR A 32 -0.36 1.65 2.30
N LYS A 33 0.10 2.29 3.36
CA LYS A 33 0.94 1.69 4.40
C LYS A 33 0.10 1.22 5.57
N LEU A 34 0.64 0.27 6.33
CA LEU A 34 -0.03 -0.22 7.53
C LEU A 34 -0.32 0.88 8.55
N ASN A 35 0.56 1.88 8.67
CA ASN A 35 0.39 3.02 9.57
C ASN A 35 -0.89 3.85 9.32
N GLU A 36 -1.42 3.85 8.10
CA GLU A 36 -2.60 4.62 7.74
C GLU A 36 -3.91 3.98 8.17
N ILE A 37 -3.88 2.66 8.43
CA ILE A 37 -5.06 1.85 8.79
C ILE A 37 -5.11 1.58 10.29
N VAL A 38 -3.98 1.69 10.97
CA VAL A 38 -3.89 1.38 12.40
C VAL A 38 -4.34 2.58 13.22
N SER A 39 -5.32 2.37 14.09
CA SER A 39 -5.84 3.36 15.04
C SER A 39 -4.95 3.47 16.27
N SER A 40 -4.58 2.33 16.88
CA SER A 40 -3.71 2.29 18.05
C SER A 40 -2.80 1.07 18.06
N ILE A 41 -1.65 1.19 18.71
CA ILE A 41 -0.70 0.09 18.88
C ILE A 41 -0.22 0.06 20.33
N ASP A 42 -0.34 -1.12 20.92
CA ASP A 42 0.07 -1.38 22.28
C ASP A 42 1.05 -2.56 22.36
N ILE A 43 2.10 -2.42 23.16
CA ILE A 43 3.00 -3.51 23.50
C ILE A 43 2.53 -4.07 24.83
N CYS A 44 1.98 -5.28 24.83
CA CYS A 44 1.41 -5.91 26.01
C CYS A 44 2.25 -7.12 26.43
N PHE A 45 2.31 -7.37 27.74
CA PHE A 45 2.89 -8.59 28.29
C PHE A 45 1.78 -9.61 28.49
N ASP A 46 1.76 -10.65 27.66
CA ASP A 46 0.77 -11.73 27.71
C ASP A 46 1.47 -13.07 27.42
N PRO A 47 1.95 -13.76 28.48
CA PRO A 47 2.78 -14.95 28.32
C PRO A 47 2.03 -16.16 27.77
N ASP A 48 0.71 -16.25 27.98
CA ASP A 48 -0.10 -17.40 27.62
C ASP A 48 -1.38 -16.96 26.87
N ASP A 49 -1.50 -17.38 25.62
CA ASP A 49 -2.64 -17.03 24.79
C ASP A 49 -3.97 -17.67 25.25
N LEU A 50 -3.92 -18.84 25.94
CA LEU A 50 -5.11 -19.50 26.45
C LEU A 50 -5.68 -18.85 27.72
N ASN A 51 -4.80 -18.15 28.47
CA ASN A 51 -5.15 -17.41 29.70
C ASN A 51 -4.72 -15.97 29.54
N SER A 52 -5.20 -15.31 28.49
CA SER A 52 -4.85 -13.91 28.18
C SER A 52 -5.24 -12.98 29.33
N LEU A 53 -4.35 -12.02 29.62
CA LEU A 53 -4.59 -10.96 30.60
C LEU A 53 -5.51 -9.84 30.06
N ILE A 54 -5.85 -9.90 28.77
CA ILE A 54 -6.68 -8.91 28.08
C ILE A 54 -8.07 -9.50 27.85
N ASP A 55 -9.04 -9.09 28.67
CA ASP A 55 -10.41 -9.63 28.67
C ASP A 55 -11.10 -9.49 27.29
N GLU A 56 -10.82 -8.41 26.56
CA GLU A 56 -11.41 -8.13 25.23
C GLU A 56 -11.02 -9.17 24.16
N ASP A 57 -9.85 -9.77 24.30
CA ASP A 57 -9.28 -10.66 23.27
C ASP A 57 -9.54 -12.15 23.57
N VAL A 58 -10.05 -12.50 24.78
CA VAL A 58 -10.23 -13.89 25.23
C VAL A 58 -11.15 -14.67 24.29
N ASP A 59 -12.27 -14.08 23.90
CA ASP A 59 -13.25 -14.74 23.03
C ASP A 59 -12.64 -15.06 21.65
N THR A 60 -11.93 -14.12 21.07
CA THR A 60 -11.25 -14.28 19.76
C THR A 60 -10.19 -15.39 19.83
N LEU A 61 -9.37 -15.38 20.88
CA LEU A 61 -8.34 -16.39 21.08
C LEU A 61 -8.91 -17.79 21.29
N THR A 62 -9.98 -17.90 22.07
CA THR A 62 -10.66 -19.17 22.30
C THR A 62 -11.19 -19.76 21.00
N GLN A 63 -11.86 -18.97 20.18
CA GLN A 63 -12.37 -19.40 18.88
C GLN A 63 -11.24 -19.82 17.93
N TYR A 64 -10.15 -19.05 17.90
CA TYR A 64 -8.98 -19.37 17.07
C TYR A 64 -8.36 -20.71 17.45
N TYR A 65 -8.11 -20.96 18.75
CA TYR A 65 -7.50 -22.21 19.21
C TYR A 65 -8.46 -23.43 19.16
N GLU A 66 -9.76 -23.21 19.26
CA GLU A 66 -10.75 -24.26 18.98
C GLU A 66 -10.72 -24.66 17.50
N PHE A 67 -10.65 -23.71 16.60
CA PHE A 67 -10.51 -23.98 15.17
C PHE A 67 -9.21 -24.72 14.86
N GLU A 68 -8.09 -24.29 15.43
CA GLU A 68 -6.78 -24.94 15.25
C GLU A 68 -6.82 -26.40 15.75
N ARG A 69 -7.47 -26.67 16.87
CA ARG A 69 -7.69 -28.06 17.37
C ARG A 69 -8.52 -28.89 16.39
N MET A 70 -9.53 -28.32 15.77
CA MET A 70 -10.34 -29.04 14.78
C MET A 70 -9.50 -29.38 13.53
N VAL A 71 -8.67 -28.47 13.07
CA VAL A 71 -7.74 -28.70 11.95
C VAL A 71 -6.75 -29.81 12.28
N ASP A 72 -6.20 -29.85 13.49
CA ASP A 72 -5.32 -30.92 13.95
C ASP A 72 -6.00 -32.29 13.94
N GLN A 73 -7.25 -32.36 14.37
CA GLN A 73 -8.04 -33.63 14.39
C GLN A 73 -8.31 -34.13 12.96
N CYS A 74 -8.40 -33.23 11.98
CA CYS A 74 -8.59 -33.58 10.57
C CYS A 74 -7.28 -33.95 9.83
N GLY A 75 -6.15 -34.04 10.54
CA GLY A 75 -4.86 -34.42 9.98
C GLY A 75 -4.13 -33.26 9.27
N GLY A 76 -4.45 -32.03 9.61
CA GLY A 76 -3.72 -30.85 9.18
C GLY A 76 -2.29 -30.86 9.72
N VAL A 77 -1.37 -30.30 8.94
CA VAL A 77 0.03 -30.16 9.36
C VAL A 77 0.13 -28.96 10.30
N ARG A 78 0.57 -29.22 11.54
CA ARG A 78 0.89 -28.14 12.47
C ARG A 78 2.02 -27.29 11.93
N VAL A 79 1.76 -26.03 11.67
CA VAL A 79 2.80 -25.07 11.34
C VAL A 79 3.49 -24.65 12.64
N GLY A 80 4.49 -25.44 13.06
CA GLY A 80 5.56 -24.94 13.91
C GLY A 80 5.30 -24.72 15.40
N ASP A 81 4.66 -25.63 16.07
CA ASP A 81 4.28 -25.50 17.50
C ASP A 81 5.41 -25.62 18.54
N ASN A 82 6.67 -25.85 18.12
CA ASN A 82 7.78 -26.09 19.06
C ASN A 82 8.80 -24.96 19.15
N LYS A 83 8.51 -23.78 18.61
CA LYS A 83 9.39 -22.63 18.77
C LYS A 83 8.94 -21.82 19.97
N GLU A 84 9.89 -21.47 20.84
CA GLU A 84 9.62 -20.58 21.97
C GLU A 84 9.07 -19.25 21.46
N LYS A 85 7.80 -18.99 21.75
CA LYS A 85 7.11 -17.73 21.42
C LYS A 85 7.49 -16.67 22.46
N SER A 86 7.65 -15.42 22.04
CA SER A 86 7.87 -14.29 22.95
C SER A 86 6.68 -14.15 23.93
N LYS A 87 6.99 -13.73 25.15
CA LYS A 87 5.95 -13.39 26.17
C LYS A 87 5.30 -12.04 25.92
N TRP A 88 5.91 -11.24 25.05
CA TRP A 88 5.42 -9.94 24.64
C TRP A 88 4.64 -10.06 23.33
N ILE A 89 3.54 -9.34 23.26
CA ILE A 89 2.71 -9.22 22.06
C ILE A 89 2.62 -7.77 21.62
N LEU A 90 2.51 -7.58 20.32
CA LEU A 90 2.13 -6.32 19.71
C LEU A 90 0.63 -6.41 19.36
N ARG A 91 -0.18 -5.61 20.05
CA ARG A 91 -1.61 -5.51 19.81
C ARG A 91 -1.90 -4.28 18.99
N MET A 92 -2.51 -4.46 17.83
CA MET A 92 -2.91 -3.36 16.94
C MET A 92 -4.42 -3.33 16.84
N GLU A 93 -5.01 -2.16 16.97
CA GLU A 93 -6.42 -1.91 16.71
C GLU A 93 -6.54 -1.22 15.36
N MET A 94 -7.33 -1.81 14.45
CA MET A 94 -7.49 -1.33 13.09
C MET A 94 -8.69 -0.40 12.99
N ASP A 95 -8.59 0.62 12.12
CA ASP A 95 -9.69 1.51 11.81
C ASP A 95 -10.58 0.93 10.70
N LYS A 96 -11.84 0.63 11.05
CA LYS A 96 -12.82 0.04 10.13
C LYS A 96 -13.16 0.95 8.96
N GLU A 97 -13.24 2.26 9.20
CA GLU A 97 -13.61 3.23 8.16
C GLU A 97 -12.52 3.30 7.09
N SER A 98 -11.27 3.45 7.51
CA SER A 98 -10.11 3.47 6.60
C SER A 98 -9.94 2.16 5.83
N MET A 99 -10.19 1.01 6.47
CA MET A 99 -10.13 -0.29 5.80
C MET A 99 -11.21 -0.42 4.72
N LEU A 100 -12.42 0.05 4.99
CA LEU A 100 -13.53 0.03 4.02
C LEU A 100 -13.27 0.99 2.86
N GLU A 101 -12.79 2.20 3.13
CA GLU A 101 -12.46 3.17 2.08
C GLU A 101 -11.39 2.64 1.12
N LYS A 102 -10.38 1.97 1.67
CA LYS A 102 -9.26 1.41 0.91
C LYS A 102 -9.47 -0.02 0.43
N ASN A 103 -10.64 -0.60 0.74
CA ASN A 103 -11.01 -1.98 0.39
C ASN A 103 -9.94 -3.02 0.78
N ILE A 104 -9.39 -2.89 2.00
CA ILE A 104 -8.39 -3.79 2.56
C ILE A 104 -9.03 -4.67 3.61
N THR A 105 -8.71 -5.97 3.57
CA THR A 105 -9.22 -6.96 4.51
C THR A 105 -8.17 -7.34 5.56
N MET A 106 -8.60 -7.97 6.66
CA MET A 106 -7.68 -8.50 7.70
C MET A 106 -6.76 -9.58 7.13
N ASP A 107 -7.25 -10.35 6.15
CA ASP A 107 -6.45 -11.37 5.46
C ASP A 107 -5.34 -10.76 4.61
N ASP A 108 -5.60 -9.63 3.94
CA ASP A 108 -4.59 -8.92 3.15
C ASP A 108 -3.45 -8.41 4.04
N ILE A 109 -3.80 -7.89 5.24
CA ILE A 109 -2.82 -7.46 6.24
C ILE A 109 -1.98 -8.64 6.71
N ASN A 110 -2.62 -9.77 7.05
CA ASN A 110 -1.92 -10.98 7.45
C ASN A 110 -0.98 -11.48 6.35
N PHE A 111 -1.44 -11.49 5.11
CA PHE A 111 -0.65 -11.90 3.97
C PHE A 111 0.57 -10.99 3.75
N ALA A 112 0.39 -9.67 3.82
CA ALA A 112 1.47 -8.69 3.69
C ALA A 112 2.53 -8.85 4.79
N ILE A 113 2.11 -9.06 6.04
CA ILE A 113 3.01 -9.28 7.18
C ILE A 113 3.76 -10.61 7.01
N SER A 114 3.05 -11.68 6.69
CA SER A 114 3.65 -13.02 6.50
C SER A 114 4.67 -13.05 5.38
N ASN A 115 4.40 -12.37 4.27
CA ASN A 115 5.36 -12.23 3.16
C ASN A 115 6.60 -11.43 3.55
N SER A 116 6.44 -10.40 4.38
CA SER A 116 7.56 -9.53 4.75
C SER A 116 8.50 -10.18 5.77
N PHE A 117 7.97 -10.99 6.68
CA PHE A 117 8.72 -11.55 7.81
C PHE A 117 8.82 -13.08 7.78
N ASN A 118 8.33 -13.72 6.71
CA ASN A 118 8.25 -15.17 6.61
C ASN A 118 7.61 -15.77 7.89
N ASP A 119 7.99 -16.96 8.29
CA ASP A 119 7.40 -17.66 9.45
C ASP A 119 7.93 -17.21 10.84
N GLU A 120 8.57 -16.03 10.93
CA GLU A 120 9.12 -15.53 12.20
C GLU A 120 8.06 -14.94 13.13
N ILE A 121 6.85 -14.69 12.62
CA ILE A 121 5.76 -14.05 13.33
C ILE A 121 4.56 -15.00 13.40
N SER A 122 3.90 -14.99 14.55
CA SER A 122 2.58 -15.59 14.71
C SER A 122 1.53 -14.49 14.73
N CYS A 123 0.56 -14.57 13.84
CA CYS A 123 -0.52 -13.59 13.70
C CYS A 123 -1.83 -14.22 14.14
N VAL A 124 -2.56 -13.54 15.02
CA VAL A 124 -3.94 -13.85 15.38
C VAL A 124 -4.76 -12.58 15.27
N TYR A 125 -5.88 -12.63 14.59
CA TYR A 125 -6.74 -11.47 14.36
C TYR A 125 -8.22 -11.79 14.57
N SER A 126 -8.99 -10.76 14.89
CA SER A 126 -10.43 -10.86 15.11
C SER A 126 -11.18 -11.03 13.80
N ASP A 127 -12.41 -11.56 13.89
CA ASP A 127 -13.33 -11.63 12.76
C ASP A 127 -13.76 -10.22 12.28
N TYR A 128 -14.12 -10.11 11.01
CA TYR A 128 -14.58 -8.86 10.38
C TYR A 128 -15.81 -8.24 11.05
N ASN A 129 -16.67 -9.08 11.66
CA ASN A 129 -17.88 -8.64 12.32
C ASN A 129 -17.69 -8.25 13.79
N SER A 130 -16.48 -8.38 14.32
CA SER A 130 -16.17 -7.96 15.69
C SER A 130 -16.36 -6.46 15.87
N ASP A 131 -16.74 -6.02 17.07
CA ASP A 131 -16.90 -4.61 17.38
C ASP A 131 -15.60 -3.84 17.21
N LYS A 132 -14.48 -4.44 17.65
CA LYS A 132 -13.13 -3.94 17.45
C LYS A 132 -12.35 -4.90 16.56
N LEU A 133 -11.65 -4.36 15.57
CA LEU A 133 -10.74 -5.14 14.74
C LEU A 133 -9.36 -5.15 15.38
N VAL A 134 -9.02 -6.25 16.02
CA VAL A 134 -7.76 -6.42 16.73
C VAL A 134 -6.85 -7.37 15.98
N PHE A 135 -5.60 -6.99 15.83
CA PHE A 135 -4.55 -7.80 15.22
C PHE A 135 -3.43 -8.01 16.24
N ARG A 136 -3.17 -9.26 16.61
CA ARG A 136 -2.16 -9.64 17.61
C ARG A 136 -0.98 -10.29 16.91
N LEU A 137 0.19 -9.71 17.13
CA LEU A 137 1.46 -10.20 16.60
C LEU A 137 2.33 -10.72 17.74
N ARG A 138 2.83 -11.93 17.58
CA ARG A 138 3.79 -12.54 18.51
C ARG A 138 5.03 -12.99 17.74
N LEU A 139 6.19 -12.53 18.15
CA LEU A 139 7.46 -12.94 17.55
C LEU A 139 7.85 -14.34 18.00
N LYS A 140 8.22 -15.18 17.05
CA LYS A 140 8.85 -16.47 17.27
C LYS A 140 10.37 -16.24 17.27
N ASN A 141 11.11 -16.66 18.25
CA ASN A 141 12.59 -16.59 18.30
C ASN A 141 13.27 -15.22 18.50
N LEU A 142 12.70 -14.32 19.32
CA LEU A 142 13.43 -13.11 19.75
C LEU A 142 14.83 -13.43 20.34
N LEU A 143 14.93 -14.55 21.08
CA LEU A 143 16.17 -14.98 21.74
C LEU A 143 17.23 -15.52 20.78
N SER A 144 16.86 -16.16 19.66
CA SER A 144 17.81 -16.74 18.73
C SER A 144 18.51 -15.69 17.86
N SER A 145 17.81 -14.66 17.44
CA SER A 145 18.38 -13.56 16.64
C SER A 145 19.27 -12.65 17.49
N ALA A 146 18.89 -12.37 18.73
CA ALA A 146 19.72 -11.64 19.68
C ALA A 146 20.96 -12.45 20.11
N ALA A 147 20.83 -13.76 20.32
CA ALA A 147 21.96 -14.65 20.66
C ALA A 147 22.95 -14.83 19.51
N SER A 148 22.50 -14.82 18.26
CA SER A 148 23.39 -14.90 17.08
C SER A 148 24.22 -13.64 16.90
N ARG A 149 23.69 -12.46 17.24
CA ARG A 149 24.45 -11.20 17.22
C ARG A 149 25.37 -11.03 18.43
N LYS A 150 25.05 -11.63 19.60
CA LYS A 150 25.85 -11.55 20.84
C LYS A 150 27.02 -12.53 20.90
N LYS A 151 27.12 -13.53 20.03
CA LYS A 151 28.28 -14.43 19.96
C LYS A 151 29.58 -13.74 19.52
N THR A 152 29.50 -12.53 18.99
CA THR A 152 30.67 -11.73 18.57
C THR A 152 31.13 -10.69 19.61
N LEU A 153 30.38 -10.44 20.67
CA LEU A 153 30.72 -9.48 21.73
C LEU A 153 30.39 -10.10 23.09
N GLY A 154 31.42 -10.61 23.76
CA GLY A 154 31.50 -11.18 25.09
C GLY A 154 30.28 -11.09 26.02
N ALA A 155 30.00 -12.19 26.71
CA ALA A 155 29.01 -12.47 27.73
C ALA A 155 28.29 -11.25 28.34
N VAL A 156 27.09 -10.96 27.89
CA VAL A 156 26.13 -10.09 28.57
C VAL A 156 24.94 -10.94 28.98
N ASN A 157 24.49 -10.76 30.23
CA ASN A 157 23.44 -11.55 30.86
C ASN A 157 22.16 -11.61 29.99
N PRO A 158 21.52 -12.80 29.83
CA PRO A 158 20.33 -12.95 28.99
C PRO A 158 19.03 -12.39 29.60
N LEU A 159 19.11 -11.54 30.62
CA LEU A 159 17.97 -11.14 31.46
C LEU A 159 17.59 -9.65 31.37
N ASP A 160 18.13 -8.89 30.43
CA ASP A 160 17.67 -7.51 30.28
C ASP A 160 16.37 -7.45 29.48
N GLN A 161 15.24 -7.45 30.18
CA GLN A 161 13.89 -7.23 29.64
C GLN A 161 13.80 -5.86 28.90
N SER A 162 14.62 -4.90 29.26
CA SER A 162 14.74 -3.60 28.58
C SER A 162 15.18 -3.76 27.11
N ASP A 163 16.07 -4.70 26.84
CA ASP A 163 16.53 -4.97 25.47
C ASP A 163 15.41 -5.57 24.59
N GLU A 164 14.55 -6.41 25.17
CA GLU A 164 13.41 -7.01 24.45
C GLU A 164 12.36 -5.97 24.07
N ILE A 165 12.03 -5.05 24.99
CA ILE A 165 11.07 -3.97 24.73
C ILE A 165 11.63 -3.02 23.65
N TYR A 166 12.91 -2.74 23.68
CA TYR A 166 13.56 -1.89 22.69
C TYR A 166 13.55 -2.54 21.30
N LEU A 167 13.80 -3.85 21.22
CA LEU A 167 13.69 -4.61 19.98
C LEU A 167 12.27 -4.60 19.44
N LEU A 168 11.27 -4.74 20.31
CA LEU A 168 9.86 -4.68 19.92
C LEU A 168 9.46 -3.30 19.41
N LYS A 169 9.95 -2.21 20.01
CA LYS A 169 9.72 -0.86 19.50
C LYS A 169 10.31 -0.66 18.12
N ASN A 170 11.56 -1.06 17.92
CA ASN A 170 12.18 -0.99 16.60
C ASN A 170 11.43 -1.86 15.56
N PHE A 171 10.94 -3.01 16.00
CA PHE A 171 10.12 -3.89 15.17
C PHE A 171 8.78 -3.22 14.81
N GLN A 172 8.12 -2.60 15.78
CA GLN A 172 6.89 -1.83 15.58
C GLN A 172 7.08 -0.72 14.54
N ASP A 173 8.16 0.07 14.68
CA ASP A 173 8.46 1.17 13.76
C ASP A 173 8.73 0.65 12.33
N ASN A 174 9.46 -0.45 12.22
CA ASN A 174 9.71 -1.10 10.92
C ASN A 174 8.42 -1.65 10.30
N LEU A 175 7.57 -2.26 11.10
CA LEU A 175 6.30 -2.83 10.66
C LEU A 175 5.37 -1.74 10.13
N LEU A 176 5.24 -0.63 10.85
CA LEU A 176 4.37 0.48 10.45
C LEU A 176 4.83 1.20 9.18
N ASN A 177 6.13 1.42 9.05
CA ASN A 177 6.66 2.28 7.99
C ASN A 177 6.98 1.52 6.70
N ASN A 178 7.34 0.23 6.80
CA ASN A 178 7.85 -0.54 5.67
C ASN A 178 6.83 -1.46 5.04
N ILE A 179 5.76 -1.86 5.77
CA ILE A 179 4.74 -2.72 5.19
C ILE A 179 3.81 -1.91 4.31
N VAL A 180 3.78 -2.28 3.05
CA VAL A 180 2.86 -1.79 2.04
C VAL A 180 1.75 -2.81 1.87
N LEU A 181 0.51 -2.37 2.00
CA LEU A 181 -0.68 -3.23 1.88
C LEU A 181 -1.20 -3.26 0.46
N SER A 182 -1.29 -2.12 -0.18
CA SER A 182 -1.72 -2.00 -1.57
C SER A 182 -1.15 -0.76 -2.23
N GLY A 183 -1.31 -0.67 -3.55
CA GLY A 183 -1.01 0.51 -4.34
C GLY A 183 0.40 0.60 -4.88
N VAL A 184 0.60 1.64 -5.67
CA VAL A 184 1.84 1.97 -6.37
C VAL A 184 2.69 2.89 -5.51
N LYS A 185 3.96 2.56 -5.38
CA LYS A 185 4.91 3.34 -4.56
C LYS A 185 4.98 4.80 -5.02
N ASN A 186 5.07 5.73 -4.06
CA ASN A 186 5.14 7.19 -4.27
C ASN A 186 3.85 7.85 -4.79
N ILE A 187 2.71 7.19 -4.74
CA ILE A 187 1.42 7.79 -5.08
C ILE A 187 0.62 7.96 -3.79
N ASP A 188 0.50 9.17 -3.29
CA ASP A 188 -0.17 9.42 -2.02
C ASP A 188 -1.70 9.43 -2.17
N LYS A 189 -2.21 10.06 -3.23
CA LYS A 189 -3.66 10.18 -3.50
C LYS A 189 -3.97 10.11 -4.98
N VAL A 190 -5.20 9.67 -5.27
CA VAL A 190 -5.76 9.64 -6.62
C VAL A 190 -7.06 10.44 -6.64
N ILE A 191 -7.15 11.40 -7.55
CA ILE A 191 -8.28 12.31 -7.71
C ILE A 191 -9.01 11.99 -8.99
N LEU A 192 -10.31 11.80 -8.91
CA LEU A 192 -11.15 11.55 -10.07
C LEU A 192 -11.53 12.88 -10.74
N ARG A 193 -11.17 13.02 -12.02
CA ARG A 193 -11.51 14.19 -12.84
C ARG A 193 -12.33 13.80 -14.06
N LYS A 194 -13.33 14.62 -14.36
CA LYS A 194 -14.19 14.45 -15.53
C LYS A 194 -13.71 15.36 -16.67
N ILE A 195 -13.50 14.78 -17.83
CA ILE A 195 -13.19 15.51 -19.07
C ILE A 195 -14.46 15.50 -19.94
N THR A 196 -14.95 16.68 -20.31
CA THR A 196 -16.19 16.86 -21.09
C THR A 196 -15.97 17.08 -22.59
N ASP A 197 -14.74 17.36 -23.01
CA ASP A 197 -14.45 17.80 -24.38
C ASP A 197 -13.79 16.73 -25.27
N THR A 198 -13.86 15.47 -24.87
CA THR A 198 -13.38 14.36 -25.70
C THR A 198 -14.31 14.16 -26.90
N VAL A 199 -13.78 14.34 -28.11
CA VAL A 199 -14.52 14.11 -29.35
C VAL A 199 -14.23 12.71 -29.86
N VAL A 200 -15.22 11.83 -29.88
CA VAL A 200 -15.11 10.47 -30.38
C VAL A 200 -15.89 10.34 -31.69
N LYS A 201 -15.25 9.71 -32.69
CA LYS A 201 -15.89 9.40 -33.96
C LYS A 201 -16.62 8.06 -33.84
N GLU A 202 -17.97 8.12 -33.74
CA GLU A 202 -18.84 6.94 -33.72
C GLU A 202 -19.73 6.96 -34.98
N ASN A 203 -19.79 5.87 -35.71
CA ASN A 203 -20.63 5.71 -36.89
C ASN A 203 -20.50 6.84 -37.96
N GLY A 204 -19.29 7.38 -38.10
CA GLY A 204 -19.01 8.47 -39.06
C GLY A 204 -19.41 9.88 -38.60
N ARG A 205 -19.96 10.03 -37.38
CA ARG A 205 -20.28 11.31 -36.75
C ARG A 205 -19.34 11.56 -35.56
N TYR A 206 -19.05 12.83 -35.33
CA TYR A 206 -18.24 13.26 -34.18
C TYR A 206 -19.20 13.62 -33.04
N ASN A 207 -19.16 12.86 -31.95
CA ASN A 207 -19.92 13.11 -30.75
C ASN A 207 -19.00 13.53 -29.62
N LYS A 208 -19.41 14.51 -28.81
CA LYS A 208 -18.74 14.82 -27.55
C LYS A 208 -19.08 13.71 -26.55
N LYS A 209 -18.06 13.10 -25.97
CA LYS A 209 -18.20 12.09 -24.95
C LYS A 209 -17.55 12.56 -23.66
N GLU A 210 -18.21 12.30 -22.55
CA GLU A 210 -17.64 12.51 -21.23
C GLU A 210 -16.77 11.31 -20.89
N SER A 211 -15.55 11.58 -20.44
CA SER A 211 -14.63 10.54 -19.98
C SER A 211 -14.09 10.86 -18.58
N TRP A 212 -13.89 9.81 -17.79
CA TRP A 212 -13.30 9.91 -16.48
C TRP A 212 -11.82 9.58 -16.54
N VAL A 213 -11.00 10.42 -15.90
CA VAL A 213 -9.56 10.22 -15.75
C VAL A 213 -9.17 10.30 -14.28
N LEU A 214 -8.05 9.69 -13.95
CA LEU A 214 -7.49 9.69 -12.62
C LEU A 214 -6.21 10.53 -12.63
N ASP A 215 -6.19 11.58 -11.83
CA ASP A 215 -4.99 12.38 -11.61
C ASP A 215 -4.36 11.97 -10.29
N THR A 216 -3.07 11.63 -10.30
CA THR A 216 -2.35 11.20 -9.09
C THR A 216 -1.63 12.35 -8.44
N VAL A 217 -1.44 12.28 -7.13
CA VAL A 217 -0.49 13.08 -6.37
C VAL A 217 0.74 12.23 -6.11
N GLY A 218 1.82 12.57 -6.74
CA GLY A 218 3.03 11.75 -6.82
C GLY A 218 3.19 11.07 -8.17
N THR A 219 4.39 10.59 -8.48
CA THR A 219 4.72 9.97 -9.76
C THR A 219 5.45 8.65 -9.58
N ASN A 220 5.05 7.66 -10.35
CA ASN A 220 5.76 6.40 -10.58
C ASN A 220 5.24 5.81 -11.90
N LEU A 221 5.64 6.42 -13.00
CA LEU A 221 5.12 6.10 -14.33
C LEU A 221 5.36 4.62 -14.69
N LEU A 222 6.52 4.08 -14.34
CA LEU A 222 6.89 2.71 -14.71
C LEU A 222 5.94 1.66 -14.10
N GLU A 223 5.65 1.78 -12.80
CA GLU A 223 4.75 0.85 -12.13
C GLU A 223 3.29 1.07 -12.57
N ILE A 224 2.86 2.31 -12.77
CA ILE A 224 1.53 2.62 -13.30
C ILE A 224 1.32 1.95 -14.66
N LEU A 225 2.27 2.08 -15.59
CA LEU A 225 2.16 1.50 -16.93
C LEU A 225 2.16 -0.04 -16.93
N SER A 226 2.57 -0.68 -15.84
CA SER A 226 2.53 -2.14 -15.69
C SER A 226 1.14 -2.66 -15.30
N LEU A 227 0.21 -1.80 -14.92
CA LEU A 227 -1.14 -2.19 -14.51
C LEU A 227 -2.03 -2.47 -15.74
N ASP A 228 -2.73 -3.60 -15.71
CA ASP A 228 -3.57 -4.07 -16.83
C ASP A 228 -4.82 -3.22 -17.07
N TYR A 229 -5.21 -2.39 -16.10
CA TYR A 229 -6.45 -1.60 -16.13
C TYR A 229 -6.28 -0.19 -16.68
N ILE A 230 -5.13 0.12 -17.26
CA ILE A 230 -4.75 1.48 -17.68
C ILE A 230 -4.49 1.52 -19.17
N ASP A 231 -4.88 2.62 -19.82
CA ASP A 231 -4.51 2.89 -21.21
C ASP A 231 -3.11 3.50 -21.28
N VAL A 232 -2.12 2.66 -21.50
CA VAL A 232 -0.70 3.01 -21.57
C VAL A 232 -0.41 4.10 -22.63
N ASN A 233 -1.15 4.09 -23.75
CA ASN A 233 -0.88 5.00 -24.85
C ASN A 233 -1.30 6.44 -24.58
N ARG A 234 -2.23 6.66 -23.65
CA ARG A 234 -2.77 7.99 -23.33
C ARG A 234 -2.27 8.54 -21.99
N THR A 235 -1.72 7.67 -21.14
CA THR A 235 -1.25 8.06 -19.79
C THR A 235 0.01 8.91 -19.89
N VAL A 236 -0.03 10.08 -19.24
CA VAL A 236 1.04 11.09 -19.28
C VAL A 236 1.42 11.51 -17.87
N SER A 237 2.71 11.70 -17.64
CA SER A 237 3.28 12.28 -16.42
C SER A 237 3.73 13.71 -16.67
N ASN A 238 3.72 14.56 -15.65
CA ASN A 238 4.32 15.90 -15.71
C ASN A 238 5.79 15.91 -15.27
N ASP A 239 6.34 14.78 -14.79
CA ASP A 239 7.76 14.67 -14.45
C ASP A 239 8.60 14.29 -15.69
N ILE A 240 9.27 15.28 -16.26
CA ILE A 240 10.10 15.16 -17.46
C ILE A 240 11.25 14.16 -17.25
N GLN A 241 11.81 14.10 -16.05
CA GLN A 241 12.93 13.18 -15.77
C GLN A 241 12.47 11.72 -15.77
N GLU A 242 11.28 11.47 -15.28
CA GLU A 242 10.68 10.14 -15.28
C GLU A 242 10.33 9.71 -16.73
N ILE A 243 9.75 10.59 -17.52
CA ILE A 243 9.48 10.36 -18.94
C ILE A 243 10.79 10.08 -19.70
N TYR A 244 11.84 10.84 -19.44
CA TYR A 244 13.14 10.63 -20.05
C TYR A 244 13.71 9.24 -19.73
N ARG A 245 13.59 8.79 -18.49
CA ARG A 245 14.09 7.47 -18.06
C ARG A 245 13.29 6.31 -18.63
N THR A 246 11.99 6.49 -18.82
CA THR A 246 11.08 5.41 -19.30
C THR A 246 10.99 5.35 -20.82
N PHE A 247 10.79 6.48 -21.49
CA PHE A 247 10.52 6.56 -22.92
C PHE A 247 11.64 7.18 -23.74
N GLY A 248 12.62 7.83 -23.11
CA GLY A 248 13.75 8.43 -23.77
C GLY A 248 13.58 9.90 -24.12
N ILE A 249 14.56 10.44 -24.89
CA ILE A 249 14.71 11.88 -25.10
C ILE A 249 13.61 12.51 -25.95
N GLU A 250 13.11 11.79 -26.96
CA GLU A 250 12.05 12.31 -27.84
C GLU A 250 10.74 12.52 -27.11
N ALA A 251 10.39 11.58 -26.20
CA ALA A 251 9.22 11.71 -25.35
C ALA A 251 9.36 12.86 -24.36
N ALA A 252 10.54 13.03 -23.77
CA ALA A 252 10.83 14.13 -22.86
C ALA A 252 10.73 15.49 -23.57
N ARG A 253 11.24 15.60 -24.79
CA ARG A 253 11.10 16.80 -25.64
C ARG A 253 9.63 17.14 -25.90
N ASN A 254 8.84 16.15 -26.28
CA ASN A 254 7.41 16.34 -26.51
C ASN A 254 6.66 16.76 -25.24
N ALA A 255 7.02 16.19 -24.09
CA ALA A 255 6.45 16.60 -22.82
C ALA A 255 6.78 18.06 -22.46
N ILE A 256 8.04 18.48 -22.64
CA ILE A 256 8.43 19.88 -22.44
C ILE A 256 7.64 20.80 -23.36
N PHE A 257 7.47 20.41 -24.62
CA PHE A 257 6.71 21.18 -25.59
C PHE A 257 5.24 21.33 -25.18
N GLN A 258 4.60 20.26 -24.72
CA GLN A 258 3.21 20.29 -24.26
C GLN A 258 3.04 21.17 -23.01
N GLU A 259 3.89 21.03 -22.01
CA GLU A 259 3.85 21.84 -20.78
C GLU A 259 4.06 23.33 -21.08
N LEU A 260 5.00 23.68 -21.95
CA LEU A 260 5.21 25.06 -22.36
C LEU A 260 4.01 25.63 -23.12
N THR A 261 3.40 24.83 -23.99
CA THR A 261 2.22 25.22 -24.74
C THR A 261 1.04 25.50 -23.82
N GLU A 262 0.80 24.61 -22.85
CA GLU A 262 -0.28 24.77 -21.88
C GLU A 262 -0.13 26.03 -21.03
N VAL A 263 1.08 26.31 -20.54
CA VAL A 263 1.35 27.53 -19.78
C VAL A 263 1.12 28.81 -20.61
N ILE A 264 1.50 28.79 -21.87
CA ILE A 264 1.37 29.98 -22.77
C ILE A 264 -0.09 30.17 -23.18
N GLU A 265 -0.81 29.10 -23.50
CA GLU A 265 -2.23 29.14 -23.85
C GLU A 265 -3.10 29.60 -22.68
N PHE A 266 -2.70 29.27 -21.44
CA PHE A 266 -3.39 29.75 -20.24
C PHE A 266 -3.43 31.27 -20.15
N ASP A 267 -2.35 31.94 -20.55
CA ASP A 267 -2.28 33.39 -20.62
C ASP A 267 -2.97 33.99 -21.88
N SER A 268 -3.68 33.16 -22.65
CA SER A 268 -4.36 33.53 -23.89
C SER A 268 -3.42 34.17 -24.95
N THR A 269 -2.15 33.86 -24.88
CA THR A 269 -1.15 34.32 -25.86
C THR A 269 -0.90 33.22 -26.89
N TYR A 270 -0.88 33.60 -28.17
CA TYR A 270 -0.53 32.68 -29.25
C TYR A 270 0.93 32.85 -29.65
N ILE A 271 1.69 31.75 -29.57
CA ILE A 271 3.07 31.69 -30.09
C ILE A 271 3.12 30.62 -31.18
N ASN A 272 3.82 30.95 -32.27
CA ASN A 272 3.97 30.04 -33.38
C ASN A 272 4.74 28.75 -32.93
N TYR A 273 4.27 27.61 -33.39
CA TYR A 273 4.86 26.28 -33.15
C TYR A 273 6.38 26.23 -33.36
N HIS A 274 6.88 26.90 -34.44
CA HIS A 274 8.31 26.88 -34.75
C HIS A 274 9.20 27.49 -33.67
N HIS A 275 8.73 28.52 -32.97
CA HIS A 275 9.51 29.14 -31.89
C HIS A 275 9.60 28.25 -30.66
N LEU A 276 8.48 27.58 -30.31
CA LEU A 276 8.45 26.63 -29.21
C LEU A 276 9.27 25.37 -29.51
N SER A 277 9.19 24.88 -30.75
CA SER A 277 9.99 23.73 -31.19
C SER A 277 11.48 23.98 -31.06
N MET A 278 11.96 25.16 -31.52
CA MET A 278 13.38 25.53 -31.39
C MET A 278 13.82 25.72 -29.93
N LEU A 279 12.92 26.09 -29.05
CA LEU A 279 13.23 26.21 -27.63
C LEU A 279 13.36 24.83 -26.93
N CYS A 280 12.61 23.84 -27.42
CA CYS A 280 12.60 22.48 -26.85
C CYS A 280 13.72 21.59 -27.42
N ASP A 281 14.35 21.96 -28.55
CA ASP A 281 15.49 21.25 -29.12
C ASP A 281 16.80 21.63 -28.43
#